data_b2ffc29065554a6852f7a50781cc5849
#
_entry.id   b2ffc29065554a6852f7a50781cc5849
#
_cell.length_a   1.000
_cell.length_b   1.000
_cell.length_c   1.000
_cell.angle_alpha   90.00
_cell.angle_beta   90.00
_cell.angle_gamma   90.00
#
_symmetry.space_group_name_H-M   'P 1'
#
loop_
_entity.id
_entity.type
_entity.pdbx_description
1 polymer ?
#
loop_
_entity_poly.entity_id
_entity_poly.type
_entity_poly.pdbx_seq_one_letter_code
_entity_poly.pdbx_strand_id
1 'polypeptide(L)'
;MKSNLSSLVACLTALSLLTGCSLNLGGLRGSGIAKTESREVSGFSSISSKSVGKVTIQQTGKESLTITADDNILPLLESRVAEKVLYLTIMKDTHMNPIKPIEFVVEVKSLESLNIDGVGSVEVTDIQGKQLSISLDGVGSMTIAGSVDVLELDLSGVGSFQGENFQTKQATVRNSGVGSAVVNVSEQLDATVSGVGSIEYIGSPQVRESGRGVGSVKKR
;
A
#
# COMPACT_ATOMS: atom_id res chain seq x y z
N MET A 1 15.58 70.98 -43.65
CA MET A 1 14.65 69.86 -43.35
C MET A 1 15.45 68.54 -43.47
N LYS A 2 15.95 68.02 -42.39
CA LYS A 2 16.62 66.72 -42.33
C LYS A 2 15.87 65.92 -41.24
N SER A 3 15.10 64.95 -41.68
CA SER A 3 14.24 64.14 -40.85
C SER A 3 15.02 62.94 -40.23
N ASN A 4 14.74 62.72 -38.98
CA ASN A 4 15.28 61.64 -38.14
C ASN A 4 14.82 60.25 -38.60
N LEU A 5 15.77 59.45 -39.09
CA LEU A 5 15.54 58.07 -39.50
C LEU A 5 16.46 57.12 -38.69
N SER A 6 16.67 57.38 -37.42
CA SER A 6 17.58 56.58 -36.59
C SER A 6 16.97 56.01 -35.29
N SER A 7 15.62 56.07 -35.14
CA SER A 7 14.97 55.56 -33.91
C SER A 7 14.12 54.29 -34.07
N LEU A 8 14.18 53.59 -35.19
CA LEU A 8 13.28 52.46 -35.48
C LEU A 8 13.96 51.10 -35.59
N VAL A 9 15.28 51.01 -35.30
CA VAL A 9 16.04 49.75 -35.40
C VAL A 9 16.39 49.16 -34.02
N ALA A 10 16.12 49.85 -32.90
CA ALA A 10 16.54 49.44 -31.57
C ALA A 10 15.50 48.59 -30.78
N CYS A 11 14.34 48.28 -31.36
CA CYS A 11 13.25 47.55 -30.64
C CYS A 11 13.01 46.08 -31.09
N LEU A 12 13.82 45.54 -31.99
CA LEU A 12 13.56 44.18 -32.55
C LEU A 12 14.54 43.11 -32.15
N THR A 13 15.41 43.33 -31.15
CA THR A 13 16.41 42.30 -30.72
C THR A 13 16.27 41.84 -29.25
N ALA A 14 15.16 42.14 -28.59
CA ALA A 14 14.94 41.73 -27.18
C ALA A 14 13.90 40.63 -27.00
N LEU A 15 13.57 39.84 -28.04
CA LEU A 15 12.54 38.80 -27.94
C LEU A 15 13.03 37.42 -28.40
N SER A 16 14.14 36.93 -27.85
CA SER A 16 14.60 35.57 -28.16
C SER A 16 15.43 34.91 -27.04
N LEU A 17 15.09 35.12 -25.78
CA LEU A 17 15.68 34.35 -24.67
C LEU A 17 14.61 33.88 -23.66
N LEU A 18 13.48 33.41 -24.17
CA LEU A 18 12.63 32.46 -23.45
C LEU A 18 13.16 31.05 -23.77
N THR A 19 14.35 30.73 -23.29
CA THR A 19 14.73 29.35 -23.08
C THR A 19 13.74 28.77 -22.09
N GLY A 20 12.74 28.07 -22.61
CA GLY A 20 11.79 27.31 -21.82
C GLY A 20 12.58 26.31 -20.96
N CYS A 21 12.71 26.60 -19.66
CA CYS A 21 12.92 25.56 -18.68
C CYS A 21 11.73 24.62 -18.83
N SER A 22 11.89 23.56 -19.61
CA SER A 22 11.02 22.39 -19.49
C SER A 22 11.28 21.85 -18.08
N LEU A 23 10.44 22.27 -17.13
CA LEU A 23 10.29 21.58 -15.86
C LEU A 23 9.91 20.15 -16.22
N ASN A 24 10.88 19.28 -16.22
CA ASN A 24 10.68 17.86 -16.41
C ASN A 24 10.02 17.32 -15.12
N LEU A 25 8.70 17.55 -14.99
CA LEU A 25 7.84 17.03 -13.93
C LEU A 25 7.54 15.54 -14.14
N GLY A 26 8.16 14.89 -15.13
CA GLY A 26 8.02 13.49 -15.43
C GLY A 26 9.03 12.67 -14.63
N GLY A 27 8.54 11.85 -13.70
CA GLY A 27 9.35 10.81 -13.06
C GLY A 27 9.97 9.84 -14.07
N LEU A 28 10.85 8.95 -13.62
CA LEU A 28 11.47 7.93 -14.46
C LEU A 28 10.38 7.05 -15.07
N ARG A 29 10.29 7.07 -16.40
CA ARG A 29 9.36 6.20 -17.12
C ARG A 29 9.93 4.79 -17.19
N GLY A 30 9.09 3.78 -16.91
CA GLY A 30 9.43 2.39 -17.09
C GLY A 30 9.84 2.08 -18.54
N SER A 31 10.73 1.13 -18.72
CA SER A 31 11.23 0.69 -20.04
C SER A 31 10.21 -0.13 -20.82
N GLY A 32 9.22 -0.71 -20.14
CA GLY A 32 8.29 -1.69 -20.70
C GLY A 32 8.85 -3.12 -20.77
N ILE A 33 10.08 -3.34 -20.30
CA ILE A 33 10.73 -4.65 -20.23
C ILE A 33 10.61 -5.19 -18.80
N ALA A 34 9.76 -6.19 -18.59
CA ALA A 34 9.62 -6.80 -17.26
C ALA A 34 10.88 -7.62 -16.91
N LYS A 35 11.35 -7.45 -15.68
CA LYS A 35 12.42 -8.23 -15.08
C LYS A 35 12.01 -8.69 -13.69
N THR A 36 12.37 -9.92 -13.34
CA THR A 36 12.16 -10.51 -12.02
C THR A 36 13.48 -10.70 -11.31
N GLU A 37 13.53 -10.37 -10.04
CA GLU A 37 14.70 -10.48 -9.17
C GLU A 37 14.30 -11.14 -7.84
N SER A 38 15.04 -12.16 -7.41
CA SER A 38 14.95 -12.73 -6.07
C SER A 38 15.92 -12.01 -5.15
N ARG A 39 15.48 -11.67 -3.94
CA ARG A 39 16.29 -10.99 -2.93
C ARG A 39 16.41 -11.85 -1.69
N GLU A 40 17.62 -11.95 -1.17
CA GLU A 40 17.91 -12.65 0.07
C GLU A 40 17.31 -11.88 1.25
N VAL A 41 16.32 -12.48 1.91
CA VAL A 41 15.66 -11.95 3.11
C VAL A 41 15.46 -13.07 4.12
N SER A 42 15.66 -12.80 5.39
CA SER A 42 15.43 -13.77 6.44
C SER A 42 15.29 -13.13 7.82
N GLY A 43 14.67 -13.86 8.76
CA GLY A 43 14.58 -13.44 10.16
C GLY A 43 13.52 -12.36 10.40
N PHE A 44 12.39 -12.38 9.67
CA PHE A 44 11.30 -11.45 9.87
C PHE A 44 9.98 -12.18 10.17
N SER A 45 9.14 -11.56 10.97
CA SER A 45 7.74 -11.95 11.23
C SER A 45 6.76 -10.79 10.98
N SER A 46 7.27 -9.67 10.51
CA SER A 46 6.48 -8.47 10.21
C SER A 46 6.88 -7.90 8.85
N ILE A 47 5.93 -7.25 8.18
CA ILE A 47 6.15 -6.59 6.88
C ILE A 47 5.64 -5.16 6.95
N SER A 48 6.45 -4.23 6.45
CA SER A 48 6.06 -2.83 6.26
C SER A 48 6.30 -2.44 4.81
N SER A 49 5.23 -2.16 4.08
CA SER A 49 5.30 -1.75 2.67
C SER A 49 4.87 -0.30 2.51
N LYS A 50 5.79 0.52 2.00
CA LYS A 50 5.58 1.90 1.55
C LYS A 50 5.80 2.03 0.04
N SER A 51 5.42 0.99 -0.69
CA SER A 51 5.64 0.87 -2.12
C SER A 51 4.32 1.02 -2.90
N VAL A 52 4.42 0.97 -4.22
CA VAL A 52 3.27 0.93 -5.12
C VAL A 52 3.24 -0.42 -5.84
N GLY A 53 2.03 -0.93 -6.13
CA GLY A 53 1.87 -2.17 -6.87
C GLY A 53 1.13 -3.25 -6.08
N LYS A 54 1.30 -4.50 -6.50
CA LYS A 54 0.70 -5.66 -5.85
C LYS A 54 1.70 -6.30 -4.88
N VAL A 55 1.24 -6.60 -3.66
CA VAL A 55 2.00 -7.39 -2.68
C VAL A 55 1.24 -8.69 -2.42
N THR A 56 1.86 -9.82 -2.74
CA THR A 56 1.33 -11.16 -2.44
C THR A 56 2.16 -11.77 -1.31
N ILE A 57 1.50 -12.17 -0.23
CA ILE A 57 2.12 -12.76 0.95
C ILE A 57 1.53 -14.13 1.17
N GLN A 58 2.37 -15.15 1.34
CA GLN A 58 1.95 -16.51 1.63
C GLN A 58 2.74 -17.10 2.79
N GLN A 59 2.05 -17.71 3.74
CA GLN A 59 2.72 -18.43 4.82
C GLN A 59 3.03 -19.86 4.40
N THR A 60 4.26 -20.10 3.98
CA THR A 60 4.73 -21.41 3.47
C THR A 60 5.68 -22.12 4.44
N GLY A 61 6.07 -21.48 5.55
CA GLY A 61 7.12 -21.95 6.44
C GLY A 61 8.54 -21.61 5.95
N LYS A 62 8.68 -20.90 4.83
CA LYS A 62 9.95 -20.39 4.28
C LYS A 62 9.95 -18.86 4.30
N GLU A 63 11.10 -18.28 4.04
CA GLU A 63 11.24 -16.83 3.88
C GLU A 63 11.87 -16.56 2.52
N SER A 64 11.19 -15.80 1.69
CA SER A 64 11.69 -15.38 0.38
C SER A 64 11.06 -14.08 -0.06
N LEU A 65 11.72 -13.37 -0.96
CA LEU A 65 11.19 -12.18 -1.63
C LEU A 65 11.54 -12.23 -3.11
N THR A 66 10.54 -12.10 -3.94
CA THR A 66 10.71 -11.92 -5.39
C THR A 66 10.02 -10.64 -5.81
N ILE A 67 10.69 -9.82 -6.62
CA ILE A 67 10.16 -8.55 -7.13
C ILE A 67 10.16 -8.59 -8.65
N THR A 68 9.04 -8.23 -9.26
CA THR A 68 8.91 -8.06 -10.70
C THR A 68 8.53 -6.61 -11.00
N ALA A 69 9.22 -5.97 -11.91
CA ALA A 69 8.96 -4.60 -12.37
C ALA A 69 9.61 -4.36 -13.74
N ASP A 70 9.47 -3.14 -14.30
CA ASP A 70 10.34 -2.70 -15.40
C ASP A 70 11.80 -2.79 -14.97
N ASP A 71 12.71 -3.22 -15.87
CA ASP A 71 14.11 -3.46 -15.58
C ASP A 71 14.86 -2.21 -15.07
N ASN A 72 14.45 -1.02 -15.53
CA ASN A 72 15.01 0.26 -15.10
C ASN A 72 14.34 0.81 -13.81
N ILE A 73 13.19 0.27 -13.39
CA ILE A 73 12.53 0.62 -12.13
C ILE A 73 12.96 -0.30 -10.99
N LEU A 74 13.23 -1.57 -11.30
CA LEU A 74 13.61 -2.59 -10.31
C LEU A 74 14.75 -2.14 -9.37
N PRO A 75 15.82 -1.45 -9.82
CA PRO A 75 16.87 -0.95 -8.93
C PRO A 75 16.44 0.15 -7.95
N LEU A 76 15.28 0.79 -8.17
CA LEU A 76 14.73 1.83 -7.31
C LEU A 76 13.84 1.27 -6.19
N LEU A 77 13.49 -0.01 -6.28
CA LEU A 77 12.71 -0.71 -5.27
C LEU A 77 13.67 -1.28 -4.23
N GLU A 78 13.56 -0.81 -2.99
CA GLU A 78 14.43 -1.22 -1.89
C GLU A 78 13.75 -2.26 -1.02
N SER A 79 14.54 -3.21 -0.51
CA SER A 79 14.11 -4.17 0.49
C SER A 79 15.19 -4.36 1.54
N ARG A 80 14.81 -4.35 2.80
CA ARG A 80 15.73 -4.60 3.92
C ARG A 80 14.99 -5.25 5.09
N VAL A 81 15.67 -6.09 5.84
CA VAL A 81 15.18 -6.62 7.11
C VAL A 81 15.89 -5.92 8.25
N ALA A 82 15.12 -5.37 9.18
CA ALA A 82 15.61 -4.79 10.44
C ALA A 82 14.58 -5.05 11.54
N GLU A 83 15.03 -5.37 12.75
CA GLU A 83 14.16 -5.58 13.93
C GLU A 83 13.00 -6.56 13.66
N LYS A 84 13.25 -7.64 12.92
CA LYS A 84 12.27 -8.63 12.46
C LYS A 84 11.18 -8.08 11.52
N VAL A 85 11.38 -6.91 10.93
CA VAL A 85 10.49 -6.31 9.94
C VAL A 85 11.14 -6.32 8.57
N LEU A 86 10.46 -6.87 7.57
CA LEU A 86 10.80 -6.71 6.15
C LEU A 86 10.21 -5.39 5.66
N TYR A 87 11.06 -4.44 5.33
CA TYR A 87 10.69 -3.16 4.74
C TYR A 87 10.75 -3.25 3.22
N LEU A 88 9.66 -2.88 2.55
CA LEU A 88 9.55 -2.74 1.11
C LEU A 88 9.31 -1.26 0.82
N THR A 89 10.29 -0.59 0.22
CA THR A 89 10.25 0.87 0.01
C THR A 89 10.69 1.24 -1.40
N ILE A 90 10.44 2.47 -1.76
CA ILE A 90 10.97 3.08 -2.97
C ILE A 90 12.11 4.01 -2.56
N MET A 91 13.19 4.05 -3.33
CA MET A 91 14.31 4.97 -3.12
C MET A 91 13.79 6.40 -2.93
N LYS A 92 14.30 7.07 -1.90
CA LYS A 92 13.86 8.41 -1.52
C LYS A 92 13.96 9.40 -2.69
N ASP A 93 13.03 10.34 -2.74
CA ASP A 93 12.94 11.41 -3.74
C ASP A 93 12.83 10.89 -5.20
N THR A 94 12.32 9.68 -5.36
CA THR A 94 12.12 9.05 -6.67
C THR A 94 10.66 9.16 -7.10
N HIS A 95 10.47 9.77 -8.27
CA HIS A 95 9.19 9.73 -8.99
C HIS A 95 9.32 8.75 -10.13
N MET A 96 8.43 7.77 -10.21
CA MET A 96 8.43 6.77 -11.27
C MET A 96 7.05 6.60 -11.87
N ASN A 97 7.06 6.29 -13.17
CA ASN A 97 5.86 6.00 -13.96
C ASN A 97 6.07 4.62 -14.61
N PRO A 98 5.76 3.52 -13.91
CA PRO A 98 5.96 2.17 -14.40
C PRO A 98 5.04 1.87 -15.59
N ILE A 99 5.53 1.11 -16.57
CA ILE A 99 4.75 0.55 -17.68
C ILE A 99 4.30 -0.86 -17.35
N LYS A 100 5.16 -1.65 -16.71
CA LYS A 100 4.81 -2.99 -16.22
C LYS A 100 4.35 -2.90 -14.77
N PRO A 101 3.42 -3.76 -14.34
CA PRO A 101 3.02 -3.85 -12.94
C PRO A 101 4.25 -4.09 -12.04
N ILE A 102 4.25 -3.45 -10.88
CA ILE A 102 5.21 -3.76 -9.81
C ILE A 102 4.55 -4.81 -8.92
N GLU A 103 5.21 -5.95 -8.78
CA GLU A 103 4.72 -7.07 -7.99
C GLU A 103 5.79 -7.53 -7.00
N PHE A 104 5.40 -7.68 -5.74
CA PHE A 104 6.19 -8.28 -4.68
C PHE A 104 5.54 -9.59 -4.27
N VAL A 105 6.29 -10.68 -4.29
CA VAL A 105 5.88 -11.98 -3.77
C VAL A 105 6.75 -12.31 -2.58
N VAL A 106 6.12 -12.44 -1.41
CA VAL A 106 6.76 -12.68 -0.13
C VAL A 106 6.29 -14.01 0.44
N GLU A 107 7.18 -14.92 0.70
CA GLU A 107 6.89 -16.09 1.54
C GLU A 107 7.33 -15.82 2.97
N VAL A 108 6.52 -16.24 3.95
CA VAL A 108 6.80 -16.04 5.37
C VAL A 108 6.71 -17.36 6.16
N LYS A 109 7.48 -17.46 7.23
CA LYS A 109 7.34 -18.55 8.21
C LYS A 109 6.17 -18.31 9.15
N SER A 110 6.00 -17.07 9.58
CA SER A 110 4.91 -16.59 10.41
C SER A 110 4.68 -15.10 10.10
N LEU A 111 3.48 -14.62 10.30
CA LEU A 111 3.15 -13.20 10.15
C LEU A 111 2.46 -12.71 11.42
N GLU A 112 3.07 -11.72 12.09
CA GLU A 112 2.57 -11.12 13.33
C GLU A 112 2.08 -9.69 13.12
N SER A 113 2.67 -8.97 12.14
CA SER A 113 2.27 -7.61 11.82
C SER A 113 2.42 -7.29 10.34
N LEU A 114 1.47 -6.53 9.80
CA LEU A 114 1.46 -6.08 8.41
C LEU A 114 1.04 -4.61 8.35
N ASN A 115 1.96 -3.75 7.95
CA ASN A 115 1.71 -2.32 7.76
C ASN A 115 1.80 -1.98 6.27
N ILE A 116 0.74 -1.43 5.70
CA ILE A 116 0.65 -1.01 4.29
C ILE A 116 0.35 0.48 4.23
N ASP A 117 1.35 1.27 3.86
CA ASP A 117 1.30 2.72 3.66
C ASP A 117 1.64 3.06 2.19
N GLY A 118 1.18 2.24 1.28
CA GLY A 118 1.44 2.34 -0.17
C GLY A 118 0.17 2.47 -0.99
N VAL A 119 0.32 2.28 -2.30
CA VAL A 119 -0.81 2.31 -3.25
C VAL A 119 -0.86 1.00 -4.03
N GLY A 120 -1.97 0.28 -3.94
CA GLY A 120 -2.14 -0.96 -4.70
C GLY A 120 -3.00 -2.00 -4.01
N SER A 121 -2.75 -3.27 -4.33
CA SER A 121 -3.50 -4.40 -3.78
C SER A 121 -2.58 -5.31 -2.96
N VAL A 122 -3.14 -5.86 -1.88
CA VAL A 122 -2.44 -6.84 -1.04
C VAL A 122 -3.27 -8.12 -1.00
N GLU A 123 -2.62 -9.22 -1.26
CA GLU A 123 -3.21 -10.55 -1.17
C GLU A 123 -2.41 -11.39 -0.16
N VAL A 124 -3.09 -11.90 0.86
CA VAL A 124 -2.45 -12.64 1.96
C VAL A 124 -3.13 -13.99 2.09
N THR A 125 -2.37 -15.08 2.01
CA THR A 125 -2.94 -16.43 2.01
C THR A 125 -2.26 -17.35 3.00
N ASP A 126 -3.00 -18.39 3.41
CA ASP A 126 -2.54 -19.50 4.25
C ASP A 126 -2.03 -19.09 5.64
N ILE A 127 -2.49 -17.93 6.13
CA ILE A 127 -2.05 -17.43 7.45
C ILE A 127 -2.60 -18.29 8.57
N GLN A 128 -1.71 -18.67 9.47
CA GLN A 128 -2.02 -19.40 10.69
C GLN A 128 -1.22 -18.81 11.85
N GLY A 129 -1.87 -18.39 12.91
CA GLY A 129 -1.18 -17.79 14.05
C GLY A 129 -2.06 -17.56 15.26
N LYS A 130 -1.47 -17.01 16.31
CA LYS A 130 -2.20 -16.58 17.50
C LYS A 130 -2.76 -15.17 17.37
N GLN A 131 -1.97 -14.27 16.81
CA GLN A 131 -2.30 -12.87 16.68
C GLN A 131 -1.76 -12.32 15.37
N LEU A 132 -2.53 -11.43 14.75
CA LEU A 132 -2.10 -10.63 13.60
C LEU A 132 -2.58 -9.20 13.79
N SER A 133 -1.66 -8.24 13.67
CA SER A 133 -1.95 -6.81 13.65
C SER A 133 -1.79 -6.28 12.23
N ILE A 134 -2.80 -5.62 11.70
CA ILE A 134 -2.83 -5.06 10.34
C ILE A 134 -3.14 -3.57 10.40
N SER A 135 -2.31 -2.74 9.76
CA SER A 135 -2.56 -1.32 9.52
C SER A 135 -2.59 -1.03 8.02
N LEU A 136 -3.68 -0.44 7.55
CA LEU A 136 -3.90 -0.03 6.17
C LEU A 136 -4.04 1.50 6.12
N ASP A 137 -2.91 2.18 5.89
CA ASP A 137 -2.83 3.65 5.86
C ASP A 137 -2.79 4.20 4.42
N GLY A 138 -2.57 3.33 3.45
CA GLY A 138 -2.45 3.67 2.03
C GLY A 138 -3.77 3.73 1.26
N VAL A 139 -3.66 3.55 -0.05
CA VAL A 139 -4.81 3.53 -0.98
C VAL A 139 -4.86 2.19 -1.70
N GLY A 140 -5.93 1.44 -1.49
CA GLY A 140 -6.10 0.15 -2.18
C GLY A 140 -6.95 -0.86 -1.43
N SER A 141 -6.79 -2.12 -1.80
CA SER A 141 -7.57 -3.22 -1.22
C SER A 141 -6.67 -4.32 -0.67
N MET A 142 -7.13 -4.94 0.40
CA MET A 142 -6.51 -6.16 0.93
C MET A 142 -7.52 -7.30 0.93
N THR A 143 -7.07 -8.46 0.46
CA THR A 143 -7.78 -9.73 0.61
C THR A 143 -6.91 -10.65 1.47
N ILE A 144 -7.51 -11.31 2.44
CA ILE A 144 -6.78 -12.21 3.35
C ILE A 144 -7.55 -13.51 3.57
N ALA A 145 -6.80 -14.61 3.66
CA ALA A 145 -7.33 -15.94 3.98
C ALA A 145 -6.44 -16.67 5.00
N GLY A 146 -7.09 -17.51 5.83
CA GLY A 146 -6.42 -18.25 6.89
C GLY A 146 -7.14 -18.14 8.24
N SER A 147 -6.40 -18.20 9.34
CA SER A 147 -6.99 -18.04 10.68
C SER A 147 -5.98 -17.58 11.73
N VAL A 148 -6.48 -16.77 12.68
CA VAL A 148 -5.75 -16.42 13.91
C VAL A 148 -6.72 -16.39 15.10
N ASP A 149 -6.20 -16.45 16.32
CA ASP A 149 -7.07 -16.27 17.48
C ASP A 149 -7.50 -14.81 17.65
N VAL A 150 -6.57 -13.85 17.45
CA VAL A 150 -6.81 -12.42 17.66
C VAL A 150 -6.38 -11.61 16.43
N LEU A 151 -7.30 -10.78 15.93
CA LEU A 151 -7.05 -9.81 14.86
C LEU A 151 -7.15 -8.38 15.42
N GLU A 152 -6.11 -7.57 15.17
CA GLU A 152 -6.17 -6.12 15.30
C GLU A 152 -6.10 -5.50 13.90
N LEU A 153 -7.11 -4.72 13.52
CA LEU A 153 -7.24 -4.12 12.19
C LEU A 153 -7.50 -2.63 12.29
N ASP A 154 -6.56 -1.83 11.81
CA ASP A 154 -6.69 -0.38 11.71
C ASP A 154 -6.74 0.05 10.24
N LEU A 155 -7.82 0.71 9.84
CA LEU A 155 -8.05 1.27 8.52
C LEU A 155 -8.06 2.79 8.64
N SER A 156 -7.00 3.47 8.23
CA SER A 156 -6.89 4.93 8.22
C SER A 156 -6.80 5.51 6.81
N GLY A 157 -6.49 4.69 5.81
CA GLY A 157 -6.37 5.06 4.40
C GLY A 157 -7.70 5.07 3.64
N VAL A 158 -7.60 4.86 2.33
CA VAL A 158 -8.75 4.76 1.41
C VAL A 158 -8.78 3.38 0.75
N GLY A 159 -9.79 2.58 1.06
CA GLY A 159 -9.86 1.26 0.46
C GLY A 159 -10.72 0.24 1.21
N SER A 160 -10.44 -1.04 0.97
CA SER A 160 -11.24 -2.11 1.55
C SER A 160 -10.39 -3.25 2.09
N PHE A 161 -10.90 -3.85 3.16
CA PHE A 161 -10.37 -5.10 3.72
C PHE A 161 -11.41 -6.22 3.52
N GLN A 162 -10.99 -7.31 2.87
CA GLN A 162 -11.82 -8.46 2.52
C GLN A 162 -11.31 -9.68 3.28
N GLY A 163 -11.89 -9.94 4.44
CA GLY A 163 -11.52 -11.03 5.35
C GLY A 163 -12.60 -12.12 5.49
N GLU A 164 -13.46 -12.33 4.47
CA GLU A 164 -14.49 -13.37 4.51
C GLU A 164 -13.91 -14.76 4.79
N ASN A 165 -12.73 -15.03 4.22
CA ASN A 165 -12.02 -16.30 4.32
C ASN A 165 -10.94 -16.30 5.42
N PHE A 166 -10.95 -15.28 6.30
CA PHE A 166 -10.01 -15.15 7.40
C PHE A 166 -10.72 -15.28 8.74
N GLN A 167 -10.66 -16.46 9.34
CA GLN A 167 -11.37 -16.79 10.57
C GLN A 167 -10.63 -16.24 11.79
N THR A 168 -11.35 -15.56 12.68
CA THR A 168 -10.81 -15.08 13.96
C THR A 168 -11.75 -15.40 15.10
N LYS A 169 -11.20 -15.60 16.31
CA LYS A 169 -12.03 -15.70 17.53
C LYS A 169 -12.41 -14.30 18.01
N GLN A 170 -11.41 -13.43 18.13
CA GLN A 170 -11.58 -12.07 18.61
C GLN A 170 -11.02 -11.08 17.59
N ALA A 171 -11.75 -10.00 17.35
CA ALA A 171 -11.28 -8.94 16.46
C ALA A 171 -11.53 -7.56 17.07
N THR A 172 -10.52 -6.71 16.98
CA THR A 172 -10.64 -5.27 17.19
C THR A 172 -10.47 -4.59 15.84
N VAL A 173 -11.49 -3.89 15.37
CA VAL A 173 -11.51 -3.24 14.06
C VAL A 173 -11.78 -1.76 14.23
N ARG A 174 -10.85 -0.94 13.76
CA ARG A 174 -10.99 0.53 13.72
C ARG A 174 -10.98 1.02 12.29
N ASN A 175 -12.01 1.72 11.89
CA ASN A 175 -12.10 2.39 10.60
C ASN A 175 -12.18 3.89 10.81
N SER A 176 -11.06 4.57 10.64
CA SER A 176 -10.94 6.04 10.68
C SER A 176 -10.78 6.67 9.30
N GLY A 177 -10.57 5.86 8.26
CA GLY A 177 -10.39 6.26 6.87
C GLY A 177 -11.69 6.32 6.07
N VAL A 178 -11.56 6.08 4.77
CA VAL A 178 -12.68 6.00 3.82
C VAL A 178 -12.70 4.62 3.18
N GLY A 179 -13.69 3.80 3.55
CA GLY A 179 -13.78 2.45 2.99
C GLY A 179 -14.52 1.46 3.87
N SER A 180 -14.37 0.19 3.57
CA SER A 180 -15.09 -0.88 4.25
C SER A 180 -14.19 -2.03 4.68
N ALA A 181 -14.58 -2.68 5.77
CA ALA A 181 -13.99 -3.94 6.20
C ALA A 181 -15.04 -5.05 6.23
N VAL A 182 -14.68 -6.24 5.79
CA VAL A 182 -15.42 -7.47 6.03
C VAL A 182 -14.56 -8.38 6.90
N VAL A 183 -15.04 -8.78 8.06
CA VAL A 183 -14.33 -9.65 9.00
C VAL A 183 -15.16 -10.87 9.37
N ASN A 184 -14.51 -12.01 9.62
CA ASN A 184 -15.17 -13.25 10.02
C ASN A 184 -14.75 -13.58 11.46
N VAL A 185 -15.67 -13.39 12.41
CA VAL A 185 -15.39 -13.41 13.86
C VAL A 185 -16.37 -14.34 14.56
N SER A 186 -15.86 -15.20 15.45
CA SER A 186 -16.67 -16.20 16.12
C SER A 186 -17.09 -15.84 17.56
N GLU A 187 -16.25 -15.10 18.32
CA GLU A 187 -16.47 -14.89 19.77
C GLU A 187 -16.73 -13.42 20.14
N GLN A 188 -15.82 -12.49 19.79
CA GLN A 188 -15.92 -11.08 20.18
C GLN A 188 -15.46 -10.16 19.06
N LEU A 189 -16.24 -9.11 18.79
CA LEU A 189 -15.93 -8.03 17.86
C LEU A 189 -16.05 -6.68 18.56
N ASP A 190 -14.94 -5.96 18.68
CA ASP A 190 -14.90 -4.56 19.08
C ASP A 190 -14.71 -3.70 17.81
N ALA A 191 -15.79 -3.05 17.37
CA ALA A 191 -15.83 -2.30 16.10
C ALA A 191 -15.96 -0.80 16.35
N THR A 192 -15.06 -0.01 15.78
CA THR A 192 -15.07 1.45 15.88
C THR A 192 -15.09 2.08 14.48
N VAL A 193 -16.10 2.88 14.18
CA VAL A 193 -16.18 3.66 12.94
C VAL A 193 -16.10 5.14 13.27
N SER A 194 -14.99 5.77 12.90
CA SER A 194 -14.75 7.21 13.09
C SER A 194 -14.62 7.95 11.76
N GLY A 195 -14.36 7.24 10.67
CA GLY A 195 -14.28 7.75 9.29
C GLY A 195 -15.59 7.63 8.52
N VAL A 196 -15.49 7.38 7.22
CA VAL A 196 -16.61 7.19 6.30
C VAL A 196 -16.58 5.76 5.74
N GLY A 197 -17.57 4.94 6.08
CA GLY A 197 -17.62 3.58 5.57
C GLY A 197 -18.27 2.59 6.53
N SER A 198 -18.08 1.29 6.28
CA SER A 198 -18.76 0.25 7.05
C SER A 198 -17.80 -0.84 7.53
N ILE A 199 -18.18 -1.47 8.64
CA ILE A 199 -17.61 -2.73 9.08
C ILE A 199 -18.72 -3.78 8.97
N GLU A 200 -18.52 -4.78 8.12
CA GLU A 200 -19.40 -5.92 7.99
C GLU A 200 -18.78 -7.13 8.68
N TYR A 201 -19.57 -7.92 9.36
CA TYR A 201 -19.05 -9.12 10.03
C TYR A 201 -19.86 -10.37 9.69
N ILE A 202 -19.14 -11.48 9.62
CA ILE A 202 -19.65 -12.83 9.46
C ILE A 202 -19.45 -13.55 10.79
N GLY A 203 -20.35 -14.49 11.11
CA GLY A 203 -20.34 -15.22 12.38
C GLY A 203 -21.40 -14.72 13.35
N SER A 204 -21.21 -15.02 14.63
CA SER A 204 -22.16 -14.64 15.69
C SER A 204 -21.41 -14.20 16.98
N PRO A 205 -20.46 -13.24 16.85
CA PRO A 205 -19.71 -12.75 18.00
C PRO A 205 -20.58 -11.91 18.94
N GLN A 206 -20.06 -11.68 20.15
CA GLN A 206 -20.51 -10.55 20.95
C GLN A 206 -19.96 -9.26 20.35
N VAL A 207 -20.84 -8.35 19.92
CA VAL A 207 -20.43 -7.12 19.23
C VAL A 207 -20.51 -5.93 20.17
N ARG A 208 -19.43 -5.14 20.23
CA ARG A 208 -19.38 -3.81 20.83
C ARG A 208 -19.09 -2.79 19.74
N GLU A 209 -20.00 -1.86 19.58
CA GLU A 209 -19.87 -0.80 18.59
C GLU A 209 -19.54 0.53 19.25
N SER A 210 -18.66 1.30 18.60
CA SER A 210 -18.33 2.65 19.02
C SER A 210 -17.94 3.52 17.82
N GLY A 211 -17.79 4.81 18.05
CA GLY A 211 -17.37 5.77 17.02
C GLY A 211 -18.45 6.82 16.73
N ARG A 212 -18.06 7.85 15.99
CA ARG A 212 -18.91 8.99 15.59
C ARG A 212 -18.79 9.29 14.10
N GLY A 213 -18.32 8.31 13.32
CA GLY A 213 -18.14 8.44 11.87
C GLY A 213 -19.46 8.37 11.09
N VAL A 214 -19.36 8.49 9.77
CA VAL A 214 -20.47 8.30 8.83
C VAL A 214 -20.40 6.87 8.29
N GLY A 215 -21.10 5.96 8.97
CA GLY A 215 -21.06 4.56 8.58
C GLY A 215 -21.83 3.64 9.49
N SER A 216 -21.67 2.36 9.32
CA SER A 216 -22.42 1.34 10.07
C SER A 216 -21.56 0.12 10.37
N VAL A 217 -21.91 -0.55 11.46
CA VAL A 217 -21.47 -1.92 11.74
C VAL A 217 -22.67 -2.84 11.53
N LYS A 218 -22.55 -3.87 10.72
CA LYS A 218 -23.68 -4.75 10.40
C LYS A 218 -23.26 -6.18 10.17
N LYS A 219 -24.15 -7.11 10.48
CA LYS A 219 -23.99 -8.52 10.11
C LYS A 219 -24.23 -8.69 8.61
N ARG A 220 -23.36 -9.49 7.97
CA ARG A 220 -23.49 -9.90 6.57
C ARG A 220 -24.24 -11.21 6.43
#